data_ce75136c6d08e815929686e69bef7db0
#
_entry.id   ce75136c6d08e815929686e69bef7db0
#
_cell.length_a   1.000
_cell.length_b   1.000
_cell.length_c   1.000
_cell.angle_alpha   90.00
_cell.angle_beta   90.00
_cell.angle_gamma   90.00
#
_symmetry.space_group_name_H-M   'P 1'
#
loop_
_entity.id
_entity.type
_entity.pdbx_description
1 polymer ?
#
loop_
_entity_poly.entity_id
_entity_poly.type
_entity_poly.pdbx_seq_one_letter_code
_entity_poly.pdbx_strand_id
1 'polypeptide(L)'
;MPDQPLISCLMVALPAAHRLQGLKRSIADYLRQSWPDRELVVVLNGGDPAVAAAIEAHIAGLGRDDIRIVDPPGALPLGALRNIAKAEARGALVCQWDDDDFHHPERLARQAEALVGSGAEAMCLEQVMQFFTAERLLYCDNFRMAGETCFPGSILCWTEAPIVYPEEGPSARLGEDTEVILALKARGALRTLADWPHLYVYVSHGGNSWNEEHHRSVPRWHGLTQGLLRRREAQLRAGLAAIDFGPGPVTVQGSNGPAFILGQA
;
A
#
# COMPACT_ATOMS: atom_id res chain seq x y z
N MET A 1 19.34 14.86 12.70
CA MET A 1 17.90 14.66 12.45
C MET A 1 17.32 13.98 13.67
N PRO A 2 16.04 14.18 14.03
CA PRO A 2 15.45 13.35 15.07
C PRO A 2 15.66 11.89 14.72
N ASP A 3 15.98 11.07 15.72
CA ASP A 3 16.26 9.63 15.50
C ASP A 3 15.07 8.90 14.85
N GLN A 4 13.87 9.47 14.94
CA GLN A 4 12.63 8.93 14.34
C GLN A 4 11.80 10.10 13.76
N PRO A 5 11.86 10.35 12.43
CA PRO A 5 11.06 11.40 11.82
C PRO A 5 9.57 11.04 11.80
N LEU A 6 8.70 12.05 11.96
CA LEU A 6 7.26 11.89 11.77
C LEU A 6 6.95 11.39 10.35
N ILE A 7 6.12 10.36 10.23
CA ILE A 7 5.64 9.81 8.95
C ILE A 7 4.16 10.13 8.78
N SER A 8 3.80 10.81 7.69
CA SER A 8 2.41 10.99 7.28
C SER A 8 2.00 9.86 6.33
N CYS A 9 1.10 8.99 6.78
CA CYS A 9 0.44 8.01 5.93
C CYS A 9 -0.66 8.71 5.14
N LEU A 10 -0.64 8.63 3.81
CA LEU A 10 -1.52 9.35 2.90
C LEU A 10 -2.55 8.39 2.31
N MET A 11 -3.78 8.43 2.82
CA MET A 11 -4.90 7.60 2.37
C MET A 11 -5.84 8.43 1.51
N VAL A 12 -6.07 8.00 0.28
CA VAL A 12 -7.15 8.53 -0.57
C VAL A 12 -8.25 7.48 -0.64
N ALA A 13 -9.47 7.86 -0.30
CA ALA A 13 -10.59 6.93 -0.24
C ALA A 13 -11.82 7.48 -0.97
N LEU A 14 -12.45 6.60 -1.77
CA LEU A 14 -13.77 6.82 -2.35
C LEU A 14 -14.82 6.23 -1.38
N PRO A 15 -15.69 7.05 -0.77
CA PRO A 15 -16.78 6.56 0.07
C PRO A 15 -17.77 5.67 -0.71
N ALA A 16 -17.58 4.35 -0.61
CA ALA A 16 -18.43 3.36 -1.24
C ALA A 16 -18.67 2.18 -0.28
N ALA A 17 -19.90 1.67 -0.24
CA ALA A 17 -20.29 0.65 0.74
C ALA A 17 -19.40 -0.61 0.69
N HIS A 18 -19.04 -1.05 -0.51
CA HIS A 18 -18.17 -2.23 -0.69
C HIS A 18 -16.72 -2.02 -0.25
N ARG A 19 -16.25 -0.77 -0.12
CA ARG A 19 -14.88 -0.42 0.32
C ARG A 19 -14.77 -0.20 1.83
N LEU A 20 -15.90 0.07 2.52
CA LEU A 20 -15.91 0.49 3.93
C LEU A 20 -15.18 -0.48 4.86
N GLN A 21 -15.29 -1.79 4.64
CA GLN A 21 -14.61 -2.79 5.47
C GLN A 21 -13.10 -2.81 5.21
N GLY A 22 -12.67 -2.65 3.96
CA GLY A 22 -11.27 -2.50 3.58
C GLY A 22 -10.65 -1.29 4.27
N LEU A 23 -11.31 -0.13 4.16
CA LEU A 23 -10.87 1.11 4.80
C LEU A 23 -10.72 0.97 6.32
N LYS A 24 -11.71 0.40 7.00
CA LYS A 24 -11.63 0.16 8.46
C LYS A 24 -10.46 -0.75 8.83
N ARG A 25 -10.22 -1.79 8.04
CA ARG A 25 -9.07 -2.68 8.22
C ARG A 25 -7.74 -1.94 7.99
N SER A 26 -7.63 -1.14 6.92
CA SER A 26 -6.43 -0.37 6.62
C SER A 26 -6.12 0.67 7.71
N ILE A 27 -7.14 1.30 8.31
CA ILE A 27 -6.98 2.14 9.51
C ILE A 27 -6.50 1.30 10.70
N ALA A 28 -7.05 0.10 10.92
CA ALA A 28 -6.58 -0.77 11.99
C ALA A 28 -5.12 -1.19 11.80
N ASP A 29 -4.68 -1.40 10.55
CA ASP A 29 -3.28 -1.67 10.23
C ASP A 29 -2.38 -0.45 10.51
N TYR A 30 -2.86 0.79 10.25
CA TYR A 30 -2.17 2.00 10.66
C TYR A 30 -2.00 2.08 12.18
N LEU A 31 -3.03 1.78 12.95
CA LEU A 31 -2.98 1.82 14.41
C LEU A 31 -1.97 0.83 14.99
N ARG A 32 -1.73 -0.29 14.31
CA ARG A 32 -0.79 -1.36 14.73
C ARG A 32 0.66 -1.12 14.29
N GLN A 33 0.97 -0.05 13.54
CA GLN A 33 2.34 0.22 13.09
C GLN A 33 3.30 0.37 14.27
N SER A 34 4.46 -0.27 14.16
CA SER A 34 5.50 -0.22 15.19
C SER A 34 6.27 1.10 15.23
N TRP A 35 6.22 1.90 14.15
CA TRP A 35 6.79 3.24 14.13
C TRP A 35 5.91 4.19 14.94
N PRO A 36 6.43 4.81 16.03
CA PRO A 36 5.60 5.58 16.95
C PRO A 36 5.16 6.94 16.40
N ASP A 37 6.09 7.68 15.77
CA ASP A 37 5.85 9.03 15.28
C ASP A 37 5.20 9.01 13.90
N ARG A 38 3.87 8.95 13.88
CA ARG A 38 3.08 8.87 12.65
C ARG A 38 1.78 9.64 12.73
N GLU A 39 1.26 10.04 11.59
CA GLU A 39 -0.11 10.54 11.41
C GLU A 39 -0.75 9.87 10.19
N LEU A 40 -2.09 9.84 10.14
CA LEU A 40 -2.87 9.39 9.00
C LEU A 40 -3.68 10.56 8.44
N VAL A 41 -3.44 10.91 7.19
CA VAL A 41 -4.20 11.89 6.43
C VAL A 41 -5.14 11.14 5.50
N VAL A 42 -6.45 11.23 5.78
CA VAL A 42 -7.51 10.56 5.00
C VAL A 42 -8.18 11.59 4.11
N VAL A 43 -7.97 11.51 2.81
CA VAL A 43 -8.65 12.36 1.83
C VAL A 43 -9.88 11.60 1.33
N LEU A 44 -11.05 12.08 1.71
CA LEU A 44 -12.34 11.56 1.20
C LEU A 44 -12.77 12.41 0.01
N ASN A 45 -13.14 11.79 -1.10
CA ASN A 45 -13.64 12.56 -2.25
C ASN A 45 -14.71 11.81 -3.05
N GLY A 46 -15.82 12.49 -3.30
CA GLY A 46 -16.95 11.93 -4.03
C GLY A 46 -17.67 10.81 -3.26
N GLY A 47 -18.29 9.88 -4.00
CA GLY A 47 -18.95 8.71 -3.43
C GLY A 47 -20.28 8.97 -2.73
N ASP A 48 -20.65 8.08 -1.83
CA ASP A 48 -21.92 8.12 -1.07
C ASP A 48 -21.75 8.92 0.23
N PRO A 49 -22.51 10.02 0.43
CA PRO A 49 -22.44 10.83 1.66
C PRO A 49 -22.74 10.04 2.95
N ALA A 50 -23.61 9.03 2.89
CA ALA A 50 -23.90 8.20 4.07
C ALA A 50 -22.71 7.32 4.45
N VAL A 51 -21.95 6.84 3.45
CA VAL A 51 -20.73 6.09 3.69
C VAL A 51 -19.60 7.02 4.18
N ALA A 52 -19.49 8.25 3.65
CA ALA A 52 -18.57 9.26 4.14
C ALA A 52 -18.83 9.55 5.63
N ALA A 53 -20.08 9.82 6.01
CA ALA A 53 -20.46 10.01 7.41
C ALA A 53 -20.15 8.80 8.31
N ALA A 54 -20.28 7.57 7.77
CA ALA A 54 -19.93 6.35 8.51
C ALA A 54 -18.41 6.21 8.70
N ILE A 55 -17.60 6.67 7.74
CA ILE A 55 -16.13 6.73 7.87
C ILE A 55 -15.73 7.77 8.92
N GLU A 56 -16.31 8.98 8.85
CA GLU A 56 -16.08 10.06 9.82
C GLU A 56 -16.42 9.61 11.24
N ALA A 57 -17.61 9.02 11.42
CA ALA A 57 -18.03 8.48 12.72
C ALA A 57 -17.11 7.38 13.24
N HIS A 58 -16.61 6.51 12.35
CA HIS A 58 -15.66 5.49 12.73
C HIS A 58 -14.34 6.10 13.23
N ILE A 59 -13.77 7.06 12.49
CA ILE A 59 -12.52 7.75 12.86
C ILE A 59 -12.70 8.52 14.15
N ALA A 60 -13.79 9.28 14.30
CA ALA A 60 -14.10 10.01 15.53
C ALA A 60 -14.22 9.07 16.75
N GLY A 61 -14.83 7.89 16.55
CA GLY A 61 -14.96 6.86 17.59
C GLY A 61 -13.64 6.26 18.07
N LEU A 62 -12.55 6.41 17.31
CA LEU A 62 -11.20 5.98 17.73
C LEU A 62 -10.57 6.91 18.77
N GLY A 63 -11.07 8.15 18.93
CA GLY A 63 -10.55 9.13 19.88
C GLY A 63 -9.06 9.49 19.65
N ARG A 64 -8.64 9.53 18.38
CA ARG A 64 -7.24 9.78 17.97
C ARG A 64 -7.10 11.14 17.33
N ASP A 65 -6.09 11.90 17.73
CA ASP A 65 -5.72 13.23 17.19
C ASP A 65 -4.67 13.15 16.06
N ASP A 66 -4.05 12.00 15.89
CA ASP A 66 -3.11 11.70 14.81
C ASP A 66 -3.79 11.20 13.50
N ILE A 67 -5.14 11.14 13.45
CA ILE A 67 -5.91 10.82 12.25
C ILE A 67 -6.72 12.05 11.84
N ARG A 68 -6.51 12.54 10.62
CA ARG A 68 -7.20 13.72 10.09
C ARG A 68 -7.92 13.39 8.80
N ILE A 69 -9.12 13.97 8.64
CA ILE A 69 -9.90 13.88 7.41
C ILE A 69 -9.77 15.21 6.66
N VAL A 70 -9.62 15.10 5.34
CA VAL A 70 -9.64 16.18 4.36
C VAL A 70 -10.69 15.85 3.31
N ASP A 71 -11.63 16.75 3.10
CA ASP A 71 -12.70 16.61 2.11
C ASP A 71 -12.63 17.76 1.11
N PRO A 72 -11.83 17.64 0.04
CA PRO A 72 -11.73 18.68 -0.98
C PRO A 72 -13.02 18.79 -1.80
N PRO A 73 -13.43 20.01 -2.19
CA PRO A 73 -14.64 20.22 -2.96
C PRO A 73 -14.54 19.65 -4.39
N GLY A 74 -15.66 19.12 -4.88
CA GLY A 74 -15.80 18.62 -6.25
C GLY A 74 -15.23 17.20 -6.43
N ALA A 75 -15.41 16.64 -7.62
CA ALA A 75 -14.87 15.34 -7.99
C ALA A 75 -13.49 15.52 -8.64
N LEU A 76 -12.46 15.09 -7.99
CA LEU A 76 -11.07 15.25 -8.42
C LEU A 76 -10.48 13.91 -8.93
N PRO A 77 -9.50 13.96 -9.84
CA PRO A 77 -8.75 12.77 -10.23
C PRO A 77 -7.85 12.29 -9.09
N LEU A 78 -7.48 11.01 -9.10
CA LEU A 78 -6.71 10.37 -8.04
C LEU A 78 -5.36 11.06 -7.78
N GLY A 79 -4.64 11.48 -8.86
CA GLY A 79 -3.38 12.19 -8.72
C GLY A 79 -3.52 13.53 -7.99
N ALA A 80 -4.59 14.31 -8.26
CA ALA A 80 -4.86 15.54 -7.53
C ALA A 80 -5.14 15.27 -6.04
N LEU A 81 -5.89 14.22 -5.74
CA LEU A 81 -6.17 13.82 -4.34
C LEU A 81 -4.90 13.40 -3.60
N ARG A 82 -3.97 12.70 -4.27
CA ARG A 82 -2.67 12.36 -3.69
C ARG A 82 -1.79 13.59 -3.45
N ASN A 83 -1.82 14.60 -4.36
CA ASN A 83 -1.14 15.87 -4.16
C ASN A 83 -1.72 16.65 -2.98
N ILE A 84 -3.06 16.67 -2.83
CA ILE A 84 -3.72 17.26 -1.66
C ILE A 84 -3.30 16.55 -0.38
N ALA A 85 -3.33 15.21 -0.36
CA ALA A 85 -2.89 14.44 0.80
C ALA A 85 -1.45 14.76 1.20
N LYS A 86 -0.55 14.88 0.19
CA LYS A 86 0.85 15.26 0.41
C LYS A 86 0.98 16.69 0.94
N ALA A 87 0.20 17.64 0.42
CA ALA A 87 0.22 19.03 0.88
C ALA A 87 -0.26 19.18 2.34
N GLU A 88 -1.15 18.31 2.78
CA GLU A 88 -1.65 18.26 4.16
C GLU A 88 -0.71 17.52 5.13
N ALA A 89 0.33 16.85 4.63
CA ALA A 89 1.27 16.11 5.45
C ALA A 89 2.11 17.04 6.35
N ARG A 90 2.28 16.64 7.60
CA ARG A 90 3.12 17.34 8.59
C ARG A 90 4.44 16.62 8.86
N GLY A 91 4.52 15.35 8.43
CA GLY A 91 5.69 14.51 8.60
C GLY A 91 6.85 14.92 7.70
N ALA A 92 8.06 14.63 8.15
CA ALA A 92 9.25 14.73 7.31
C ALA A 92 9.27 13.64 6.22
N LEU A 93 8.54 12.56 6.44
CA LEU A 93 8.33 11.48 5.48
C LEU A 93 6.84 11.35 5.15
N VAL A 94 6.53 10.96 3.91
CA VAL A 94 5.18 10.59 3.46
C VAL A 94 5.19 9.16 2.95
N CYS A 95 4.13 8.42 3.26
CA CYS A 95 3.93 7.04 2.84
C CYS A 95 2.57 6.90 2.15
N GLN A 96 2.52 6.38 0.92
CA GLN A 96 1.27 6.01 0.30
C GLN A 96 0.61 4.88 1.11
N TRP A 97 -0.69 5.08 1.43
CA TRP A 97 -1.44 4.18 2.30
C TRP A 97 -2.81 3.91 1.71
N ASP A 98 -2.91 2.87 0.88
CA ASP A 98 -4.17 2.58 0.19
C ASP A 98 -5.21 1.98 1.15
N ASP A 99 -6.48 2.34 0.94
CA ASP A 99 -7.59 2.06 1.86
C ASP A 99 -8.12 0.61 1.77
N ASP A 100 -7.69 -0.16 0.78
CA ASP A 100 -8.17 -1.51 0.51
C ASP A 100 -7.10 -2.60 0.66
N ASP A 101 -5.83 -2.24 0.90
CA ASP A 101 -4.70 -3.15 1.05
C ASP A 101 -4.42 -3.53 2.52
N PHE A 102 -3.57 -4.56 2.75
CA PHE A 102 -3.06 -4.83 4.09
C PHE A 102 -1.66 -4.26 4.25
N HIS A 103 -1.41 -3.73 5.43
CA HIS A 103 -0.13 -3.17 5.81
C HIS A 103 0.41 -3.85 7.06
N HIS A 104 1.54 -4.53 6.92
CA HIS A 104 2.17 -5.22 8.04
C HIS A 104 2.59 -4.22 9.14
N PRO A 105 2.51 -4.57 10.44
CA PRO A 105 2.89 -3.67 11.54
C PRO A 105 4.30 -3.08 11.47
N GLU A 106 5.24 -3.77 10.84
CA GLU A 106 6.62 -3.28 10.67
C GLU A 106 6.86 -2.50 9.36
N ARG A 107 5.81 -2.25 8.53
CA ARG A 107 6.01 -1.61 7.21
C ARG A 107 6.71 -0.27 7.32
N LEU A 108 6.18 0.64 8.13
CA LEU A 108 6.75 1.98 8.28
C LEU A 108 8.17 1.93 8.82
N ALA A 109 8.41 1.14 9.86
CA ALA A 109 9.72 1.03 10.48
C ALA A 109 10.78 0.54 9.49
N ARG A 110 10.52 -0.58 8.79
CA ARG A 110 11.48 -1.16 7.84
C ARG A 110 11.77 -0.25 6.66
N GLN A 111 10.74 0.38 6.08
CA GLN A 111 10.96 1.30 4.96
C GLN A 111 11.64 2.60 5.41
N ALA A 112 11.27 3.18 6.55
CA ALA A 112 11.89 4.40 7.05
C ALA A 112 13.35 4.20 7.45
N GLU A 113 13.68 3.14 8.19
CA GLU A 113 15.06 2.78 8.54
C GLU A 113 15.92 2.62 7.29
N ALA A 114 15.41 1.92 6.26
CA ALA A 114 16.13 1.74 5.01
C ALA A 114 16.29 3.04 4.21
N LEU A 115 15.31 3.93 4.21
CA LEU A 115 15.37 5.21 3.49
C LEU A 115 16.32 6.18 4.16
N VAL A 116 16.19 6.39 5.48
CA VAL A 116 16.99 7.39 6.23
C VAL A 116 18.49 7.15 6.08
N GLY A 117 18.92 5.88 6.06
CA GLY A 117 20.32 5.52 5.88
C GLY A 117 20.83 5.51 4.43
N SER A 118 19.96 5.69 3.44
CA SER A 118 20.30 5.44 2.03
C SER A 118 20.80 6.64 1.24
N GLY A 119 20.53 7.86 1.70
CA GLY A 119 20.75 9.09 0.95
C GLY A 119 19.85 9.28 -0.27
N ALA A 120 18.80 8.45 -0.43
CA ALA A 120 17.83 8.55 -1.51
C ALA A 120 16.66 9.46 -1.13
N GLU A 121 15.84 9.84 -2.13
CA GLU A 121 14.62 10.62 -1.92
C GLU A 121 13.42 9.73 -1.57
N ALA A 122 13.41 8.50 -2.08
CA ALA A 122 12.30 7.57 -1.91
C ALA A 122 12.75 6.10 -1.79
N MET A 123 11.89 5.30 -1.17
CA MET A 123 12.01 3.86 -0.97
C MET A 123 10.72 3.16 -1.36
N CYS A 124 10.82 2.06 -2.13
CA CYS A 124 9.70 1.18 -2.47
C CYS A 124 10.06 -0.28 -2.21
N LEU A 125 9.06 -1.15 -2.16
CA LEU A 125 9.24 -2.58 -2.02
C LEU A 125 9.47 -3.24 -3.39
N GLU A 126 10.54 -4.04 -3.53
CA GLU A 126 10.78 -4.86 -4.73
C GLU A 126 9.78 -6.00 -4.86
N GLN A 127 9.30 -6.46 -3.73
CA GLN A 127 8.42 -7.61 -3.61
C GLN A 127 7.22 -7.24 -2.73
N VAL A 128 6.04 -7.67 -3.15
CA VAL A 128 4.81 -7.57 -2.35
C VAL A 128 4.05 -8.89 -2.42
N MET A 129 3.15 -9.10 -1.48
CA MET A 129 2.15 -10.15 -1.64
C MET A 129 0.96 -9.61 -2.43
N GLN A 130 0.27 -10.46 -3.21
CA GLN A 130 -1.00 -10.12 -3.85
C GLN A 130 -2.06 -11.14 -3.48
N PHE A 131 -3.15 -10.66 -2.91
CA PHE A 131 -4.24 -11.50 -2.40
C PHE A 131 -5.51 -11.37 -3.24
N PHE A 132 -5.91 -12.46 -3.88
CA PHE A 132 -7.19 -12.58 -4.56
C PHE A 132 -8.24 -13.08 -3.57
N THR A 133 -9.14 -12.19 -3.16
CA THR A 133 -10.08 -12.47 -2.06
C THR A 133 -11.08 -13.57 -2.39
N ALA A 134 -11.61 -13.60 -3.61
CA ALA A 134 -12.63 -14.56 -4.05
C ALA A 134 -12.11 -16.00 -4.07
N GLU A 135 -10.90 -16.20 -4.59
CA GLU A 135 -10.28 -17.52 -4.71
C GLU A 135 -9.41 -17.89 -3.51
N ARG A 136 -9.15 -16.94 -2.61
CA ARG A 136 -8.23 -17.07 -1.47
C ARG A 136 -6.82 -17.54 -1.89
N LEU A 137 -6.34 -16.96 -3.00
CA LEU A 137 -5.01 -17.17 -3.53
C LEU A 137 -4.10 -16.00 -3.14
N LEU A 138 -2.89 -16.32 -2.69
CA LEU A 138 -1.88 -15.35 -2.30
C LEU A 138 -0.61 -15.57 -3.12
N TYR A 139 -0.26 -14.62 -3.96
CA TYR A 139 0.97 -14.62 -4.75
C TYR A 139 2.04 -13.79 -4.07
N CYS A 140 3.30 -14.07 -4.38
CA CYS A 140 4.42 -13.21 -4.05
C CYS A 140 5.01 -12.68 -5.36
N ASP A 141 4.86 -11.40 -5.59
CA ASP A 141 5.28 -10.74 -6.81
C ASP A 141 6.63 -10.05 -6.61
N ASN A 142 7.53 -10.22 -7.59
CA ASN A 142 8.86 -9.61 -7.61
C ASN A 142 9.01 -8.75 -8.86
N PHE A 143 8.81 -7.46 -8.73
CA PHE A 143 8.83 -6.48 -9.80
C PHE A 143 10.19 -6.33 -10.48
N ARG A 144 11.27 -6.67 -9.80
CA ARG A 144 12.61 -6.66 -10.37
C ARG A 144 12.81 -7.70 -11.46
N MET A 145 12.09 -8.82 -11.42
CA MET A 145 12.24 -9.91 -12.40
C MET A 145 11.77 -9.54 -13.81
N ALA A 146 10.80 -8.64 -13.94
CA ALA A 146 10.26 -8.20 -15.23
C ALA A 146 10.87 -6.87 -15.73
N GLY A 147 11.95 -6.41 -15.10
CA GLY A 147 12.60 -5.14 -15.48
C GLY A 147 11.95 -3.91 -14.88
N GLU A 148 10.85 -4.05 -14.17
CA GLU A 148 10.31 -3.05 -13.27
C GLU A 148 11.18 -3.01 -12.01
N THR A 149 11.09 -1.93 -11.23
CA THR A 149 12.01 -1.78 -10.11
C THR A 149 11.36 -2.17 -8.78
N CYS A 150 10.07 -1.86 -8.61
CA CYS A 150 9.33 -2.01 -7.37
C CYS A 150 7.83 -1.89 -7.59
N PHE A 151 7.04 -2.18 -6.57
CA PHE A 151 5.60 -1.92 -6.55
C PHE A 151 5.33 -0.44 -6.22
N PRO A 152 4.73 0.35 -7.15
CA PRO A 152 4.56 1.79 -6.97
C PRO A 152 3.76 2.17 -5.72
N GLY A 153 2.65 1.47 -5.42
CA GLY A 153 1.80 1.72 -4.26
C GLY A 153 2.49 1.57 -2.89
N SER A 154 3.75 1.07 -2.88
CA SER A 154 4.52 0.91 -1.65
C SER A 154 5.44 2.10 -1.32
N ILE A 155 5.37 3.21 -2.07
CA ILE A 155 6.27 4.35 -1.91
C ILE A 155 6.25 4.94 -0.49
N LEU A 156 7.45 5.18 0.05
CA LEU A 156 7.74 6.04 1.19
C LEU A 156 8.85 7.00 0.77
N CYS A 157 8.68 8.31 0.97
CA CYS A 157 9.64 9.30 0.51
C CYS A 157 9.74 10.49 1.46
N TRP A 158 10.80 11.28 1.31
CA TRP A 158 10.89 12.58 1.98
C TRP A 158 9.78 13.50 1.48
N THR A 159 9.13 14.23 2.38
CA THR A 159 8.03 15.15 2.04
C THR A 159 8.51 16.27 1.12
N GLU A 160 9.75 16.72 1.28
CA GLU A 160 10.39 17.72 0.44
C GLU A 160 10.83 17.21 -0.94
N ALA A 161 10.82 15.89 -1.17
CA ALA A 161 11.13 15.33 -2.47
C ALA A 161 10.20 15.95 -3.53
N PRO A 162 10.72 16.35 -4.71
CA PRO A 162 9.94 17.01 -5.75
C PRO A 162 9.09 15.99 -6.53
N ILE A 163 8.16 15.36 -5.80
CA ILE A 163 7.21 14.37 -6.29
C ILE A 163 5.87 15.07 -6.47
N VAL A 164 5.34 15.02 -7.69
CA VAL A 164 4.02 15.52 -8.06
C VAL A 164 3.31 14.44 -8.85
N TYR A 165 2.13 14.05 -8.41
CA TYR A 165 1.29 13.13 -9.15
C TYR A 165 0.61 13.85 -10.32
N PRO A 166 0.42 13.22 -11.49
CA PRO A 166 -0.28 13.84 -12.62
C PRO A 166 -1.73 14.15 -12.24
N GLU A 167 -2.19 15.35 -12.57
CA GLU A 167 -3.57 15.83 -12.32
C GLU A 167 -4.42 15.84 -13.58
N GLU A 168 -3.81 15.67 -14.74
CA GLU A 168 -4.45 15.66 -16.05
C GLU A 168 -4.05 14.41 -16.85
N GLY A 169 -4.84 14.12 -17.87
CA GLY A 169 -4.59 12.97 -18.76
C GLY A 169 -4.98 11.62 -18.14
N PRO A 170 -4.69 10.53 -18.84
CA PRO A 170 -5.06 9.18 -18.41
C PRO A 170 -4.41 8.79 -17.07
N SER A 171 -3.13 9.11 -16.87
CA SER A 171 -2.39 8.78 -15.65
C SER A 171 -2.88 9.54 -14.41
N ALA A 172 -3.68 10.60 -14.55
CA ALA A 172 -4.28 11.30 -13.40
C ALA A 172 -5.30 10.44 -12.62
N ARG A 173 -5.86 9.42 -13.26
CA ARG A 173 -6.91 8.55 -12.68
C ARG A 173 -6.45 7.13 -12.43
N LEU A 174 -5.40 6.68 -13.11
CA LEU A 174 -4.94 5.30 -13.07
C LEU A 174 -3.46 5.23 -13.44
N GLY A 175 -2.62 4.71 -12.53
CA GLY A 175 -1.17 4.59 -12.71
C GLY A 175 -0.40 5.89 -12.43
N GLU A 176 -0.99 6.81 -11.67
CA GLU A 176 -0.39 8.07 -11.24
C GLU A 176 0.88 7.86 -10.41
N ASP A 177 0.92 6.80 -9.63
CA ASP A 177 2.06 6.38 -8.82
C ASP A 177 3.20 5.81 -9.67
N THR A 178 2.88 5.13 -10.77
CA THR A 178 3.88 4.62 -11.72
C THR A 178 4.66 5.78 -12.35
N GLU A 179 4.00 6.88 -12.74
CA GLU A 179 4.68 8.07 -13.26
C GLU A 179 5.67 8.66 -12.25
N VAL A 180 5.29 8.71 -10.97
CA VAL A 180 6.17 9.16 -9.88
C VAL A 180 7.40 8.25 -9.76
N ILE A 181 7.21 6.93 -9.79
CA ILE A 181 8.33 5.97 -9.73
C ILE A 181 9.27 6.12 -10.91
N LEU A 182 8.74 6.30 -12.13
CA LEU A 182 9.56 6.51 -13.32
C LEU A 182 10.39 7.79 -13.22
N ALA A 183 9.80 8.89 -12.72
CA ALA A 183 10.50 10.15 -12.50
C ALA A 183 11.62 10.04 -11.46
N LEU A 184 11.37 9.35 -10.34
CA LEU A 184 12.37 9.08 -9.30
C LEU A 184 13.51 8.20 -9.82
N LYS A 185 13.17 7.16 -10.58
CA LYS A 185 14.16 6.25 -11.20
C LYS A 185 15.05 6.99 -12.19
N ALA A 186 14.47 7.83 -13.05
CA ALA A 186 15.22 8.64 -14.04
C ALA A 186 16.26 9.56 -13.38
N ARG A 187 16.00 10.03 -12.15
CA ARG A 187 16.92 10.89 -11.38
C ARG A 187 17.90 10.09 -10.50
N GLY A 188 17.78 8.75 -10.43
CA GLY A 188 18.56 7.93 -9.51
C GLY A 188 18.21 8.15 -8.03
N ALA A 189 17.03 8.72 -7.75
CA ALA A 189 16.56 9.13 -6.44
C ALA A 189 15.78 8.03 -5.68
N LEU A 190 15.51 6.90 -6.35
CA LEU A 190 14.78 5.76 -5.80
C LEU A 190 15.74 4.68 -5.28
N ARG A 191 15.42 4.14 -4.12
CA ARG A 191 15.96 2.87 -3.61
C ARG A 191 14.84 1.87 -3.40
N THR A 192 15.19 0.61 -3.38
CA THR A 192 14.23 -0.47 -3.19
C THR A 192 14.63 -1.34 -2.01
N LEU A 193 13.63 -1.87 -1.31
CA LEU A 193 13.78 -2.81 -0.20
C LEU A 193 13.38 -4.21 -0.68
N ALA A 194 14.33 -5.14 -0.66
CA ALA A 194 14.14 -6.53 -1.05
C ALA A 194 13.83 -7.43 0.15
N ASP A 195 13.31 -8.63 -0.13
CA ASP A 195 13.12 -9.74 0.82
C ASP A 195 12.11 -9.53 1.96
N TRP A 196 11.25 -8.50 1.83
CA TRP A 196 10.18 -8.19 2.77
C TRP A 196 8.79 -8.14 2.10
N PRO A 197 8.36 -9.17 1.33
CA PRO A 197 7.11 -9.11 0.57
C PRO A 197 5.87 -8.98 1.45
N HIS A 198 5.91 -9.48 2.68
CA HIS A 198 4.80 -9.43 3.63
C HIS A 198 4.52 -8.04 4.21
N LEU A 199 5.42 -7.05 4.01
CA LEU A 199 5.18 -5.69 4.49
C LEU A 199 3.97 -5.04 3.82
N TYR A 200 3.62 -5.49 2.61
CA TYR A 200 2.49 -5.00 1.83
C TYR A 200 1.75 -6.16 1.17
N VAL A 201 0.43 -6.22 1.33
CA VAL A 201 -0.41 -7.18 0.60
C VAL A 201 -1.39 -6.41 -0.27
N TYR A 202 -1.15 -6.40 -1.57
CA TYR A 202 -2.03 -5.84 -2.57
C TYR A 202 -3.28 -6.69 -2.72
N VAL A 203 -4.47 -6.09 -2.54
CA VAL A 203 -5.73 -6.84 -2.49
C VAL A 203 -6.52 -6.70 -3.77
N SER A 204 -6.82 -7.83 -4.42
CA SER A 204 -7.76 -7.92 -5.54
C SER A 204 -9.12 -8.37 -5.04
N HIS A 205 -10.10 -7.45 -5.01
CA HIS A 205 -11.45 -7.69 -4.48
C HIS A 205 -12.58 -7.39 -5.47
N GLY A 206 -12.25 -7.12 -6.73
CA GLY A 206 -13.22 -6.86 -7.81
C GLY A 206 -13.82 -5.44 -7.83
N GLY A 207 -13.51 -4.60 -6.83
CA GLY A 207 -13.91 -3.20 -6.77
C GLY A 207 -12.71 -2.24 -6.84
N ASN A 208 -11.56 -2.72 -7.25
CA ASN A 208 -10.33 -1.94 -7.41
C ASN A 208 -10.43 -0.99 -8.62
N SER A 209 -9.58 0.04 -8.67
CA SER A 209 -9.47 0.96 -9.82
C SER A 209 -8.99 0.25 -11.09
N TRP A 210 -8.04 -0.67 -10.96
CA TRP A 210 -7.61 -1.55 -12.04
C TRP A 210 -8.59 -2.72 -12.24
N ASN A 211 -8.76 -3.15 -13.49
CA ASN A 211 -9.63 -4.29 -13.82
C ASN A 211 -9.00 -5.64 -13.44
N GLU A 212 -9.81 -6.70 -13.46
CA GLU A 212 -9.37 -8.05 -13.09
C GLU A 212 -8.24 -8.57 -13.98
N GLU A 213 -8.23 -8.26 -15.28
CA GLU A 213 -7.17 -8.69 -16.19
C GLU A 213 -5.81 -8.11 -15.79
N HIS A 214 -5.77 -6.84 -15.40
CA HIS A 214 -4.56 -6.23 -14.85
C HIS A 214 -4.08 -6.98 -13.60
N HIS A 215 -4.97 -7.18 -12.62
CA HIS A 215 -4.60 -7.90 -11.40
C HIS A 215 -4.06 -9.30 -11.69
N ARG A 216 -4.65 -10.02 -12.63
CA ARG A 216 -4.19 -11.37 -13.02
C ARG A 216 -2.90 -11.37 -13.84
N SER A 217 -2.61 -10.27 -14.54
CA SER A 217 -1.35 -10.11 -15.27
C SER A 217 -0.15 -9.94 -14.34
N VAL A 218 -0.31 -9.29 -13.19
CA VAL A 218 0.77 -9.04 -12.23
C VAL A 218 1.47 -10.35 -11.82
N PRO A 219 0.81 -11.35 -11.22
CA PRO A 219 1.50 -12.58 -10.83
C PRO A 219 1.91 -13.46 -12.02
N ARG A 220 1.36 -13.25 -13.20
CA ARG A 220 1.81 -13.92 -14.44
C ARG A 220 3.23 -13.46 -14.82
N TRP A 221 3.52 -12.17 -14.68
CA TRP A 221 4.79 -11.57 -15.06
C TRP A 221 5.80 -11.48 -13.91
N HIS A 222 5.31 -11.29 -12.68
CA HIS A 222 6.15 -11.01 -11.49
C HIS A 222 6.12 -12.13 -10.45
N GLY A 223 5.17 -13.06 -10.53
CA GLY A 223 4.95 -14.09 -9.52
C GLY A 223 6.12 -15.06 -9.38
N LEU A 224 6.55 -15.28 -8.16
CA LEU A 224 7.55 -16.29 -7.85
C LEU A 224 7.03 -17.69 -8.16
N THR A 225 7.92 -18.60 -8.58
CA THR A 225 7.57 -20.00 -8.81
C THR A 225 7.29 -20.73 -7.49
N GLN A 226 6.52 -21.83 -7.57
CA GLN A 226 6.25 -22.73 -6.45
C GLN A 226 7.52 -23.12 -5.69
N GLY A 227 8.59 -23.47 -6.43
CA GLY A 227 9.85 -23.90 -5.82
C GLY A 227 10.56 -22.81 -5.03
N LEU A 228 10.50 -21.55 -5.49
CA LEU A 228 11.02 -20.40 -4.75
C LEU A 228 10.22 -20.10 -3.50
N LEU A 229 8.89 -20.18 -3.58
CA LEU A 229 7.99 -19.97 -2.44
C LEU A 229 8.20 -21.03 -1.37
N ARG A 230 8.33 -22.31 -1.73
CA ARG A 230 8.61 -23.40 -0.77
C ARG A 230 9.94 -23.20 -0.03
N ARG A 231 10.97 -22.70 -0.70
CA ARG A 231 12.25 -22.38 -0.07
C ARG A 231 12.15 -21.24 0.94
N ARG A 232 11.17 -20.34 0.76
CA ARG A 232 10.92 -19.19 1.64
C ARG A 232 9.73 -19.42 2.59
N GLU A 233 9.17 -20.63 2.64
CA GLU A 233 7.93 -20.91 3.38
C GLU A 233 8.01 -20.47 4.83
N ALA A 234 9.06 -20.81 5.55
CA ALA A 234 9.21 -20.45 6.96
C ALA A 234 9.24 -18.93 7.16
N GLN A 235 9.98 -18.20 6.32
CA GLN A 235 10.03 -16.74 6.33
C GLN A 235 8.66 -16.12 6.03
N LEU A 236 7.98 -16.60 4.99
CA LEU A 236 6.67 -16.10 4.59
C LEU A 236 5.60 -16.38 5.66
N ARG A 237 5.59 -17.58 6.25
CA ARG A 237 4.68 -17.90 7.35
C ARG A 237 4.90 -16.98 8.55
N ALA A 238 6.15 -16.74 8.94
CA ALA A 238 6.48 -15.84 10.05
C ALA A 238 6.05 -14.41 9.76
N GLY A 239 6.36 -13.88 8.59
CA GLY A 239 5.99 -12.52 8.20
C GLY A 239 4.48 -12.33 8.02
N LEU A 240 3.78 -13.31 7.46
CA LEU A 240 2.32 -13.23 7.23
C LEU A 240 1.48 -13.54 8.48
N ALA A 241 2.08 -13.98 9.57
CA ALA A 241 1.36 -14.28 10.81
C ALA A 241 0.64 -13.06 11.43
N ALA A 242 1.12 -11.84 11.12
CA ALA A 242 0.51 -10.60 11.57
C ALA A 242 -0.68 -10.12 10.69
N ILE A 243 -0.94 -10.78 9.57
CA ILE A 243 -1.99 -10.42 8.61
C ILE A 243 -3.21 -11.31 8.82
N ASP A 244 -4.36 -10.68 9.09
CA ASP A 244 -5.65 -11.37 9.18
C ASP A 244 -6.33 -11.41 7.81
N PHE A 245 -6.21 -12.52 7.11
CA PHE A 245 -6.88 -12.77 5.83
C PHE A 245 -8.37 -13.14 5.98
N GLY A 246 -8.91 -13.10 7.19
CA GLY A 246 -10.25 -13.58 7.50
C GLY A 246 -10.36 -15.12 7.48
N PRO A 247 -11.58 -15.66 7.68
CA PRO A 247 -11.79 -17.09 7.89
C PRO A 247 -11.43 -17.95 6.68
N GLY A 248 -10.96 -19.17 6.98
CA GLY A 248 -10.63 -20.20 5.99
C GLY A 248 -9.17 -20.16 5.51
N PRO A 249 -8.72 -21.24 4.85
CA PRO A 249 -7.36 -21.39 4.38
C PRO A 249 -7.03 -20.41 3.25
N VAL A 250 -5.76 -19.98 3.18
CA VAL A 250 -5.22 -19.20 2.05
C VAL A 250 -4.13 -20.01 1.37
N THR A 251 -4.27 -20.22 0.09
CA THR A 251 -3.26 -20.94 -0.71
C THR A 251 -2.20 -19.96 -1.18
N VAL A 252 -0.96 -20.13 -0.75
CA VAL A 252 0.18 -19.44 -1.35
C VAL A 252 0.50 -20.08 -2.69
N GLN A 253 0.28 -19.30 -3.76
CA GLN A 253 0.26 -19.74 -5.14
C GLN A 253 1.51 -19.23 -5.88
N GLY A 254 2.24 -20.15 -6.48
CA GLY A 254 3.31 -19.79 -7.42
C GLY A 254 2.80 -19.66 -8.85
N SER A 255 3.58 -19.02 -9.73
CA SER A 255 3.27 -18.86 -11.14
C SER A 255 3.07 -20.20 -11.89
N ASN A 256 3.56 -21.30 -11.32
CA ASN A 256 3.50 -22.66 -11.88
C ASN A 256 2.83 -23.71 -10.97
N GLY A 257 2.08 -23.28 -9.95
CA GLY A 257 1.33 -24.20 -9.07
C GLY A 257 1.34 -23.80 -7.60
N PRO A 258 0.49 -24.43 -6.75
CA PRO A 258 0.39 -24.12 -5.32
C PRO A 258 1.64 -24.53 -4.56
N ALA A 259 2.11 -23.65 -3.67
CA ALA A 259 3.30 -23.89 -2.88
C ALA A 259 2.96 -24.47 -1.50
N PHE A 260 2.13 -23.79 -0.72
CA PHE A 260 1.68 -24.20 0.63
C PHE A 260 0.38 -23.48 1.01
N ILE A 261 -0.20 -23.87 2.15
CA ILE A 261 -1.45 -23.29 2.64
C ILE A 261 -1.20 -22.64 4.01
N LEU A 262 -1.74 -21.42 4.20
CA LEU A 262 -1.80 -20.73 5.48
C LEU A 262 -3.13 -21.05 6.18
N GLY A 263 -3.15 -21.02 7.54
CA GLY A 263 -4.39 -21.20 8.29
C GLY A 263 -4.90 -22.65 8.40
N GLN A 264 -4.09 -23.66 8.08
CA GLN A 264 -4.32 -25.05 8.46
C GLN A 264 -3.62 -25.26 9.81
N ALA A 265 -4.43 -25.47 10.87
CA ALA A 265 -3.96 -25.98 12.14
C ALA A 265 -3.70 -27.49 12.05
#